data_4f0d763790bc9595afa444271b2d3b5f
#
_entry.id   4f0d763790bc9595afa444271b2d3b5f
#
_cell.length_a   1.000
_cell.length_b   1.000
_cell.length_c   1.000
_cell.angle_alpha   90.00
_cell.angle_beta   90.00
_cell.angle_gamma   90.00
#
_symmetry.space_group_name_H-M   'P 1'
#
loop_
_entity.id
_entity.type
_entity.pdbx_description
1 polymer ?
#
loop_
_entity_poly.entity_id
_entity_poly.type
_entity_poly.pdbx_seq_one_letter_code
_entity_poly.pdbx_strand_id
1 'polypeptide(L)'
;TKKSDDDIKIRELVKTPDAGTIDEVSKFLEEDPSMFVKTLIYKADDKFYAALVKGDMEVNEAKLKKALKVNDLSLASKEEVEEVTGAKLGFAGPIGLSIPVIMDKEVAELKNFIVGANKTDYHYKNVNLEDFNYLMIEDIRSITENDCCPKCGKPLTFKNGIEIGNTFKLGTKYSESLGLTYLNKDNENT
;
A
#
# COMPACT_ATOMS: atom_id res chain seq x y z
N THR A 1 9.73 -0.02 15.42
CA THR A 1 10.60 -0.26 14.26
C THR A 1 11.89 0.49 14.47
N LYS A 2 13.04 -0.21 14.46
CA LYS A 2 14.35 0.45 14.52
C LYS A 2 14.58 1.09 13.15
N LYS A 3 14.78 2.42 13.09
CA LYS A 3 15.35 3.06 11.91
C LYS A 3 16.67 2.36 11.61
N SER A 4 16.84 1.89 10.37
CA SER A 4 18.14 1.39 9.90
C SER A 4 19.14 2.55 9.96
N ASP A 5 20.22 2.33 10.69
CA ASP A 5 21.31 3.31 10.86
C ASP A 5 22.35 3.19 9.74
N ASP A 6 22.00 2.44 8.68
CA ASP A 6 22.89 2.17 7.55
C ASP A 6 23.11 3.42 6.69
N ASP A 7 24.33 3.57 6.18
CA ASP A 7 24.66 4.59 5.19
C ASP A 7 23.89 4.35 3.89
N ILE A 8 23.46 5.43 3.24
CA ILE A 8 22.82 5.37 1.93
C ILE A 8 23.81 4.84 0.90
N LYS A 9 23.46 3.74 0.24
CA LYS A 9 24.24 3.12 -0.83
C LYS A 9 23.79 3.61 -2.19
N ILE A 10 24.66 3.50 -3.18
CA ILE A 10 24.34 3.84 -4.57
C ILE A 10 23.40 2.77 -5.13
N ARG A 11 22.30 3.23 -5.75
CA ARG A 11 21.34 2.37 -6.42
C ARG A 11 22.00 1.54 -7.52
N GLU A 12 21.65 0.27 -7.59
CA GLU A 12 22.19 -0.69 -8.54
C GLU A 12 21.06 -1.43 -9.27
N LEU A 13 21.18 -1.58 -10.59
CA LEU A 13 20.29 -2.42 -11.40
C LEU A 13 20.85 -3.82 -11.47
N VAL A 14 20.11 -4.81 -10.98
CA VAL A 14 20.52 -6.21 -10.98
C VAL A 14 19.59 -7.06 -11.83
N LYS A 15 20.16 -8.03 -12.54
CA LYS A 15 19.40 -9.01 -13.33
C LYS A 15 18.92 -10.14 -12.43
N THR A 16 17.63 -10.42 -12.44
CA THR A 16 16.96 -11.44 -11.62
C THR A 16 16.04 -12.29 -12.51
N PRO A 17 16.60 -13.16 -13.34
CA PRO A 17 15.83 -13.91 -14.32
C PRO A 17 14.84 -14.84 -13.62
N ASP A 18 13.61 -14.90 -14.14
CA ASP A 18 12.51 -15.74 -13.67
C ASP A 18 12.14 -15.58 -12.18
N ALA A 19 12.59 -14.51 -11.54
CA ALA A 19 12.31 -14.20 -10.13
C ALA A 19 11.28 -13.05 -10.02
N GLY A 20 9.99 -13.39 -10.19
CA GLY A 20 8.89 -12.43 -10.18
C GLY A 20 8.15 -12.31 -8.83
N THR A 21 8.42 -13.22 -7.88
CA THR A 21 7.85 -13.17 -6.53
C THR A 21 8.90 -12.76 -5.50
N ILE A 22 8.44 -12.23 -4.35
CA ILE A 22 9.36 -11.85 -3.25
C ILE A 22 10.20 -13.04 -2.81
N ASP A 23 9.61 -14.24 -2.71
CA ASP A 23 10.33 -15.45 -2.29
C ASP A 23 11.41 -15.87 -3.29
N GLU A 24 11.15 -15.77 -4.58
CA GLU A 24 12.11 -16.10 -5.64
C GLU A 24 13.27 -15.10 -5.65
N VAL A 25 12.96 -13.80 -5.67
CA VAL A 25 13.99 -12.76 -5.75
C VAL A 25 14.81 -12.66 -4.47
N SER A 26 14.19 -12.89 -3.30
CA SER A 26 14.87 -12.93 -2.00
C SER A 26 15.90 -14.08 -1.94
N LYS A 27 15.51 -15.27 -2.41
CA LYS A 27 16.43 -16.41 -2.53
C LYS A 27 17.55 -16.16 -3.55
N PHE A 28 17.21 -15.54 -4.69
CA PHE A 28 18.17 -15.26 -5.75
C PHE A 28 19.23 -14.24 -5.33
N LEU A 29 18.82 -13.21 -4.58
CA LEU A 29 19.72 -12.13 -4.12
C LEU A 29 20.32 -12.40 -2.75
N GLU A 30 19.91 -13.49 -2.07
CA GLU A 30 20.30 -13.83 -0.69
C GLU A 30 20.02 -12.68 0.31
N GLU A 31 18.87 -12.01 0.13
CA GLU A 31 18.44 -10.86 0.94
C GLU A 31 17.15 -11.20 1.72
N ASP A 32 16.98 -10.57 2.88
CA ASP A 32 15.78 -10.76 3.71
C ASP A 32 14.53 -10.22 3.02
N PRO A 33 13.38 -10.95 3.00
CA PRO A 33 12.14 -10.48 2.42
C PRO A 33 11.65 -9.11 2.92
N SER A 34 12.00 -8.73 4.16
CA SER A 34 11.65 -7.44 4.74
C SER A 34 12.39 -6.24 4.11
N MET A 35 13.48 -6.51 3.38
CA MET A 35 14.22 -5.49 2.62
C MET A 35 13.62 -5.21 1.25
N PHE A 36 12.65 -5.99 0.83
CA PHE A 36 11.94 -5.77 -0.43
C PHE A 36 10.73 -4.88 -0.22
N VAL A 37 10.41 -4.12 -1.26
CA VAL A 37 9.17 -3.33 -1.33
C VAL A 37 8.39 -3.77 -2.56
N LYS A 38 7.17 -4.27 -2.32
CA LYS A 38 6.21 -4.62 -3.37
C LYS A 38 5.56 -3.35 -3.92
N THR A 39 5.49 -3.26 -5.24
CA THR A 39 4.73 -2.23 -5.94
C THR A 39 3.50 -2.87 -6.58
N LEU A 40 2.32 -2.59 -6.04
CA LEU A 40 1.05 -3.08 -6.52
C LEU A 40 0.32 -1.95 -7.26
N ILE A 41 -0.14 -2.23 -8.48
CA ILE A 41 -0.88 -1.26 -9.29
C ILE A 41 -2.37 -1.44 -9.02
N TYR A 42 -3.01 -0.36 -8.61
CA TYR A 42 -4.46 -0.30 -8.37
C TYR A 42 -5.12 0.65 -9.35
N LYS A 43 -6.29 0.26 -9.80
CA LYS A 43 -7.23 1.13 -10.52
C LYS A 43 -8.23 1.70 -9.51
N ALA A 44 -8.28 3.00 -9.41
CA ALA A 44 -9.17 3.72 -8.51
C ALA A 44 -9.98 4.73 -9.30
N ASP A 45 -11.30 4.54 -9.34
CA ASP A 45 -12.20 5.18 -10.30
C ASP A 45 -11.61 4.97 -11.73
N ASP A 46 -11.23 6.01 -12.45
CA ASP A 46 -10.65 5.88 -13.80
C ASP A 46 -9.13 6.13 -13.85
N LYS A 47 -8.42 6.03 -12.72
CA LYS A 47 -7.00 6.33 -12.62
C LYS A 47 -6.20 5.19 -12.02
N PHE A 48 -4.95 5.06 -12.44
CA PHE A 48 -4.01 4.12 -11.84
C PHE A 48 -3.18 4.76 -10.73
N TYR A 49 -2.88 3.96 -9.71
CA TYR A 49 -2.04 4.31 -8.58
C TYR A 49 -1.11 3.16 -8.25
N ALA A 50 0.11 3.46 -7.84
CA ALA A 50 1.04 2.47 -7.33
C ALA A 50 1.02 2.50 -5.79
N ALA A 51 0.73 1.36 -5.16
CA ALA A 51 0.77 1.19 -3.72
C ALA A 51 2.02 0.40 -3.32
N LEU A 52 2.84 0.97 -2.43
CA LEU A 52 4.07 0.36 -1.94
C LEU A 52 3.90 -0.14 -0.52
N VAL A 53 4.20 -1.41 -0.31
CA VAL A 53 4.30 -2.04 1.02
C VAL A 53 5.55 -2.89 1.10
N LYS A 54 6.01 -3.22 2.30
CA LYS A 54 7.14 -4.16 2.48
C LYS A 54 6.82 -5.52 1.86
N GLY A 55 7.86 -6.24 1.45
CA GLY A 55 7.73 -7.52 0.77
C GLY A 55 6.96 -8.58 1.55
N ASP A 56 7.08 -8.58 2.86
CA ASP A 56 6.40 -9.46 3.81
C ASP A 56 4.99 -8.99 4.24
N MET A 57 4.52 -7.83 3.76
CA MET A 57 3.23 -7.23 4.12
C MET A 57 2.26 -7.21 2.94
N GLU A 58 0.95 -7.10 3.23
CA GLU A 58 -0.10 -6.98 2.22
C GLU A 58 -0.81 -5.62 2.31
N VAL A 59 -1.25 -5.10 1.16
CA VAL A 59 -2.07 -3.89 1.12
C VAL A 59 -3.46 -4.17 1.71
N ASN A 60 -3.94 -3.24 2.53
CA ASN A 60 -5.33 -3.21 2.97
C ASN A 60 -6.12 -2.26 2.06
N GLU A 61 -6.92 -2.83 1.17
CA GLU A 61 -7.68 -2.06 0.17
C GLU A 61 -8.64 -1.05 0.80
N ALA A 62 -9.23 -1.38 1.96
CA ALA A 62 -10.12 -0.45 2.65
C ALA A 62 -9.38 0.79 3.17
N LYS A 63 -8.16 0.62 3.69
CA LYS A 63 -7.30 1.73 4.09
C LYS A 63 -6.85 2.55 2.87
N LEU A 64 -6.41 1.87 1.80
CA LEU A 64 -5.98 2.52 0.56
C LEU A 64 -7.12 3.32 -0.08
N LYS A 65 -8.31 2.73 -0.19
CA LYS A 65 -9.53 3.40 -0.69
C LYS A 65 -9.85 4.66 0.11
N LYS A 66 -9.76 4.58 1.44
CA LYS A 66 -9.98 5.72 2.33
C LYS A 66 -8.92 6.81 2.16
N ALA A 67 -7.64 6.43 2.03
CA ALA A 67 -6.53 7.36 1.84
C ALA A 67 -6.68 8.13 0.52
N LEU A 68 -7.04 7.43 -0.56
CA LEU A 68 -7.27 8.00 -1.88
C LEU A 68 -8.58 8.79 -2.00
N LYS A 69 -9.54 8.58 -1.07
CA LYS A 69 -10.90 9.17 -1.10
C LYS A 69 -11.66 8.84 -2.39
N VAL A 70 -11.55 7.61 -2.87
CA VAL A 70 -12.19 7.11 -4.09
C VAL A 70 -13.39 6.23 -3.78
N ASN A 71 -14.29 6.06 -4.75
CA ASN A 71 -15.49 5.23 -4.60
C ASN A 71 -15.21 3.78 -4.99
N ASP A 72 -14.44 3.55 -6.04
CA ASP A 72 -14.08 2.23 -6.52
C ASP A 72 -12.58 2.02 -6.50
N LEU A 73 -12.16 0.82 -6.08
CA LEU A 73 -10.77 0.40 -6.02
C LEU A 73 -10.68 -1.08 -6.38
N SER A 74 -9.82 -1.42 -7.30
CA SER A 74 -9.51 -2.80 -7.67
C SER A 74 -8.04 -2.97 -8.02
N LEU A 75 -7.49 -4.15 -7.79
CA LEU A 75 -6.15 -4.49 -8.27
C LEU A 75 -6.17 -4.50 -9.80
N ALA A 76 -5.16 -3.89 -10.43
CA ALA A 76 -5.03 -3.87 -11.88
C ALA A 76 -4.79 -5.27 -12.45
N SER A 77 -5.33 -5.54 -13.64
CA SER A 77 -5.06 -6.79 -14.37
C SER A 77 -3.59 -6.88 -14.80
N LYS A 78 -3.16 -8.06 -15.23
CA LYS A 78 -1.79 -8.25 -15.74
C LYS A 78 -1.50 -7.34 -16.93
N GLU A 79 -2.46 -7.22 -17.81
CA GLU A 79 -2.38 -6.41 -19.03
C GLU A 79 -2.27 -4.92 -18.67
N GLU A 80 -3.08 -4.46 -17.72
CA GLU A 80 -3.03 -3.07 -17.21
C GLU A 80 -1.69 -2.78 -16.51
N VAL A 81 -1.15 -3.73 -15.73
CA VAL A 81 0.18 -3.58 -15.12
C VAL A 81 1.26 -3.46 -16.18
N GLU A 82 1.25 -4.30 -17.21
CA GLU A 82 2.22 -4.24 -18.31
C GLU A 82 2.11 -2.93 -19.11
N GLU A 83 0.89 -2.44 -19.35
CA GLU A 83 0.66 -1.15 -20.01
C GLU A 83 1.23 0.02 -19.21
N VAL A 84 0.99 0.03 -17.89
CA VAL A 84 1.39 1.14 -17.02
C VAL A 84 2.88 1.13 -16.70
N THR A 85 3.49 -0.05 -16.53
CA THR A 85 4.87 -0.19 -16.05
C THR A 85 5.86 -0.53 -17.16
N GLY A 86 5.40 -1.09 -18.28
CA GLY A 86 6.23 -1.64 -19.34
C GLY A 86 6.88 -2.98 -19.01
N ALA A 87 6.52 -3.61 -17.88
CA ALA A 87 7.12 -4.86 -17.41
C ALA A 87 6.04 -5.87 -17.01
N LYS A 88 6.40 -7.15 -17.05
CA LYS A 88 5.54 -8.22 -16.54
C LYS A 88 5.25 -8.06 -15.05
N LEU A 89 4.12 -8.63 -14.63
CA LEU A 89 3.76 -8.71 -13.21
C LEU A 89 4.94 -9.28 -12.39
N GLY A 90 5.19 -8.67 -11.21
CA GLY A 90 6.31 -9.04 -10.34
C GLY A 90 7.56 -8.15 -10.51
N PHE A 91 7.67 -7.40 -11.60
CA PHE A 91 8.80 -6.51 -11.86
C PHE A 91 8.44 -5.02 -11.79
N ALA A 92 7.25 -4.69 -11.31
CA ALA A 92 6.82 -3.32 -11.11
C ALA A 92 7.61 -2.66 -9.96
N GLY A 93 7.99 -1.40 -10.15
CA GLY A 93 8.70 -0.59 -9.17
C GLY A 93 8.31 0.88 -9.25
N PRO A 94 8.63 1.70 -8.23
CA PRO A 94 8.21 3.10 -8.19
C PRO A 94 9.03 4.02 -9.09
N ILE A 95 10.23 3.58 -9.49
CA ILE A 95 11.18 4.42 -10.23
C ILE A 95 10.77 4.53 -11.69
N GLY A 96 10.59 5.78 -12.16
CA GLY A 96 10.20 6.06 -13.53
C GLY A 96 8.73 5.85 -13.86
N LEU A 97 7.87 5.57 -12.86
CA LEU A 97 6.42 5.55 -13.07
C LEU A 97 5.86 6.94 -13.29
N SER A 98 4.91 7.03 -14.24
CA SER A 98 4.15 8.26 -14.52
C SER A 98 2.87 8.40 -13.69
N ILE A 99 2.48 7.33 -12.96
CA ILE A 99 1.31 7.33 -12.09
C ILE A 99 1.65 7.72 -10.65
N PRO A 100 0.68 8.24 -9.87
CA PRO A 100 0.91 8.60 -8.47
C PRO A 100 1.29 7.38 -7.63
N VAL A 101 2.29 7.55 -6.77
CA VAL A 101 2.80 6.52 -5.84
C VAL A 101 2.35 6.83 -4.43
N ILE A 102 1.72 5.87 -3.78
CA ILE A 102 1.37 5.91 -2.35
C ILE A 102 2.20 4.85 -1.65
N MET A 103 2.81 5.19 -0.53
CA MET A 103 3.60 4.22 0.23
C MET A 103 3.13 4.08 1.66
N ASP A 104 3.29 2.88 2.19
CA ASP A 104 3.09 2.61 3.61
C ASP A 104 4.15 3.32 4.46
N LYS A 105 3.78 3.67 5.70
CA LYS A 105 4.67 4.33 6.66
C LYS A 105 5.93 3.53 6.95
N GLU A 106 5.85 2.20 6.96
CA GLU A 106 7.00 1.35 7.18
C GLU A 106 7.99 1.34 6.01
N VAL A 107 7.51 1.54 4.77
CA VAL A 107 8.38 1.71 3.60
C VAL A 107 9.19 3.01 3.72
N ALA A 108 8.56 4.08 4.21
CA ALA A 108 9.24 5.36 4.41
C ALA A 108 10.35 5.32 5.48
N GLU A 109 10.41 4.28 6.32
CA GLU A 109 11.46 4.09 7.31
C GLU A 109 12.62 3.21 6.82
N LEU A 110 12.46 2.57 5.65
CA LEU A 110 13.49 1.72 5.06
C LEU A 110 14.58 2.54 4.36
N LYS A 111 15.78 1.97 4.35
CA LYS A 111 16.91 2.43 3.54
C LYS A 111 17.47 1.28 2.73
N ASN A 112 18.00 1.59 1.56
CA ASN A 112 18.66 0.62 0.68
C ASN A 112 17.80 -0.59 0.32
N PHE A 113 16.49 -0.39 0.16
CA PHE A 113 15.53 -1.45 -0.13
C PHE A 113 15.58 -1.90 -1.60
N ILE A 114 14.91 -3.00 -1.91
CA ILE A 114 14.89 -3.63 -3.22
C ILE A 114 13.49 -3.51 -3.81
N VAL A 115 13.40 -3.12 -5.08
CA VAL A 115 12.13 -2.97 -5.81
C VAL A 115 12.25 -3.52 -7.24
N GLY A 116 11.13 -3.79 -7.88
CA GLY A 116 11.08 -4.03 -9.33
C GLY A 116 11.63 -2.84 -10.11
N ALA A 117 12.20 -3.11 -11.29
CA ALA A 117 12.84 -2.08 -12.11
C ALA A 117 11.98 -1.60 -13.29
N ASN A 118 10.68 -1.93 -13.33
CA ASN A 118 9.81 -1.71 -14.49
C ASN A 118 10.42 -2.29 -15.79
N LYS A 119 11.16 -3.37 -15.63
CA LYS A 119 11.80 -4.12 -16.68
C LYS A 119 11.79 -5.60 -16.29
N THR A 120 11.21 -6.44 -17.14
CA THR A 120 11.16 -7.89 -16.91
C THR A 120 12.55 -8.46 -16.64
N ASP A 121 12.65 -9.29 -15.61
CA ASP A 121 13.87 -9.93 -15.10
C ASP A 121 14.91 -8.96 -14.50
N TYR A 122 14.47 -7.80 -14.01
CA TYR A 122 15.36 -6.85 -13.34
C TYR A 122 14.73 -6.25 -12.08
N HIS A 123 15.59 -6.03 -11.07
CA HIS A 123 15.29 -5.28 -9.85
C HIS A 123 16.33 -4.20 -9.60
N TYR A 124 15.95 -3.16 -8.86
CA TYR A 124 16.88 -2.20 -8.29
C TYR A 124 17.19 -2.57 -6.84
N LYS A 125 18.46 -2.61 -6.48
CA LYS A 125 18.98 -2.66 -5.09
C LYS A 125 19.34 -1.26 -4.63
N ASN A 126 19.40 -1.10 -3.30
CA ASN A 126 19.83 0.13 -2.63
C ASN A 126 18.97 1.34 -3.01
N VAL A 127 17.67 1.13 -3.18
CA VAL A 127 16.72 2.20 -3.44
C VAL A 127 16.39 2.94 -2.15
N ASN A 128 16.26 4.26 -2.25
CA ASN A 128 15.90 5.14 -1.16
C ASN A 128 14.77 6.09 -1.61
N LEU A 129 14.16 6.81 -0.68
CA LEU A 129 13.01 7.69 -0.97
C LEU A 129 13.34 8.81 -1.98
N GLU A 130 14.60 9.19 -2.08
CA GLU A 130 15.08 10.25 -2.99
C GLU A 130 15.15 9.79 -4.45
N ASP A 131 15.05 8.47 -4.70
CA ASP A 131 15.15 7.89 -6.05
C ASP A 131 13.85 7.97 -6.87
N PHE A 132 12.72 8.33 -6.26
CA PHE A 132 11.42 8.42 -6.94
C PHE A 132 10.49 9.43 -6.28
N ASN A 133 9.50 9.91 -7.05
CA ASN A 133 8.46 10.79 -6.53
C ASN A 133 7.29 9.98 -5.96
N TYR A 134 6.70 10.48 -4.89
CA TYR A 134 5.50 9.89 -4.28
C TYR A 134 4.46 10.98 -3.97
N LEU A 135 3.19 10.57 -3.99
CA LEU A 135 2.05 11.44 -3.70
C LEU A 135 1.85 11.62 -2.19
N MET A 136 1.89 10.51 -1.44
CA MET A 136 1.65 10.51 0.00
C MET A 136 2.25 9.28 0.69
N ILE A 137 2.44 9.42 2.01
CA ILE A 137 2.82 8.35 2.94
C ILE A 137 1.65 8.15 3.89
N GLU A 138 1.03 6.94 3.89
CA GLU A 138 -0.11 6.62 4.72
C GLU A 138 -0.02 5.19 5.27
N ASP A 139 -0.77 4.89 6.33
CA ASP A 139 -0.93 3.52 6.82
C ASP A 139 -1.87 2.76 5.89
N ILE A 140 -1.30 1.99 4.96
CA ILE A 140 -2.06 1.23 3.95
C ILE A 140 -1.86 -0.28 4.04
N ARG A 141 -1.00 -0.78 4.91
CA ARG A 141 -0.80 -2.21 5.07
C ARG A 141 -1.86 -2.89 5.94
N SER A 142 -2.03 -4.17 5.73
CA SER A 142 -2.80 -5.04 6.62
C SER A 142 -2.03 -5.29 7.93
N ILE A 143 -2.77 -5.48 9.01
CA ILE A 143 -2.20 -5.88 10.30
C ILE A 143 -1.87 -7.38 10.28
N THR A 144 -0.84 -7.76 11.02
CA THR A 144 -0.35 -9.14 11.16
C THR A 144 -0.32 -9.59 12.63
N GLU A 145 -0.07 -10.87 12.87
CA GLU A 145 0.10 -11.42 14.22
C GLU A 145 1.33 -10.85 14.96
N ASN A 146 2.28 -10.28 14.22
CA ASN A 146 3.47 -9.65 14.78
C ASN A 146 3.21 -8.21 15.26
N ASP A 147 2.04 -7.65 14.95
CA ASP A 147 1.68 -6.30 15.36
C ASP A 147 1.22 -6.25 16.82
N CYS A 148 1.47 -5.10 17.43
CA CYS A 148 1.06 -4.82 18.79
C CYS A 148 -0.03 -3.74 18.84
N CYS A 149 -0.85 -3.79 19.88
CA CYS A 149 -1.85 -2.76 20.13
C CYS A 149 -1.16 -1.39 20.32
N PRO A 150 -1.54 -0.33 19.56
CA PRO A 150 -0.90 0.98 19.68
C PRO A 150 -1.17 1.69 21.01
N LYS A 151 -2.19 1.23 21.77
CA LYS A 151 -2.53 1.81 23.08
C LYS A 151 -1.80 1.15 24.24
N CYS A 152 -1.68 -0.17 24.25
CA CYS A 152 -1.15 -0.91 25.39
C CYS A 152 0.10 -1.75 25.08
N GLY A 153 0.56 -1.80 23.83
CA GLY A 153 1.76 -2.53 23.42
C GLY A 153 1.66 -4.06 23.46
N LYS A 154 0.49 -4.62 23.80
CA LYS A 154 0.31 -6.08 23.85
C LYS A 154 0.20 -6.65 22.43
N PRO A 155 0.72 -7.87 22.16
CA PRO A 155 0.55 -8.55 20.87
C PRO A 155 -0.93 -8.67 20.50
N LEU A 156 -1.22 -8.55 19.20
CA LEU A 156 -2.56 -8.79 18.67
C LEU A 156 -2.81 -10.30 18.56
N THR A 157 -4.05 -10.70 18.78
CA THR A 157 -4.51 -12.07 18.54
C THR A 157 -5.63 -12.06 17.51
N PHE A 158 -5.57 -12.98 16.56
CA PHE A 158 -6.55 -13.10 15.49
C PHE A 158 -7.47 -14.28 15.78
N LYS A 159 -8.77 -14.08 15.53
CA LYS A 159 -9.78 -15.14 15.61
C LYS A 159 -10.74 -14.99 14.46
N ASN A 160 -11.09 -16.10 13.85
CA ASN A 160 -12.16 -16.12 12.86
C ASN A 160 -13.51 -16.09 13.61
N GLY A 161 -14.43 -15.27 13.13
CA GLY A 161 -15.79 -15.16 13.64
C GLY A 161 -16.80 -15.12 12.50
N ILE A 162 -18.04 -15.52 12.78
CA ILE A 162 -19.16 -15.34 11.87
C ILE A 162 -19.89 -14.09 12.33
N GLU A 163 -20.06 -13.11 11.43
CA GLU A 163 -20.87 -11.92 11.71
C GLU A 163 -22.34 -12.31 11.76
N ILE A 164 -22.96 -12.17 12.93
CA ILE A 164 -24.39 -12.49 13.17
C ILE A 164 -25.28 -11.23 13.22
N GLY A 165 -24.70 -10.06 13.23
CA GLY A 165 -25.40 -8.79 13.26
C GLY A 165 -24.43 -7.62 13.27
N ASN A 166 -24.91 -6.48 12.78
CA ASN A 166 -24.14 -5.24 12.71
C ASN A 166 -24.99 -4.06 13.18
N THR A 167 -24.40 -3.15 13.93
CA THR A 167 -25.01 -1.89 14.34
C THR A 167 -24.07 -0.73 13.96
N PHE A 168 -24.63 0.35 13.45
CA PHE A 168 -23.87 1.52 13.09
C PHE A 168 -24.63 2.80 13.36
N LYS A 169 -23.90 3.90 13.61
CA LYS A 169 -24.47 5.22 13.81
C LYS A 169 -24.71 5.85 12.44
N LEU A 170 -25.99 6.04 12.08
CA LEU A 170 -26.38 6.68 10.81
C LEU A 170 -25.92 8.15 10.71
N GLY A 171 -25.93 8.86 11.85
CA GLY A 171 -25.72 10.31 11.85
C GLY A 171 -26.77 11.02 11.01
N THR A 172 -26.35 12.04 10.27
CA THR A 172 -27.22 12.85 9.39
C THR A 172 -27.18 12.43 7.93
N LYS A 173 -26.50 11.31 7.59
CA LYS A 173 -26.24 10.88 6.22
C LYS A 173 -27.45 10.87 5.31
N TYR A 174 -28.61 10.41 5.83
CA TYR A 174 -29.85 10.33 5.05
C TYR A 174 -30.69 11.60 5.20
N SER A 175 -30.77 12.19 6.39
CA SER A 175 -31.55 13.39 6.64
C SER A 175 -31.02 14.59 5.84
N GLU A 176 -29.73 14.79 5.79
CA GLU A 176 -29.09 15.86 4.98
C GLU A 176 -29.36 15.67 3.49
N SER A 177 -29.16 14.45 2.96
CA SER A 177 -29.35 14.16 1.55
C SER A 177 -30.82 14.27 1.10
N LEU A 178 -31.75 14.06 2.01
CA LEU A 178 -33.21 14.19 1.77
C LEU A 178 -33.73 15.57 2.14
N GLY A 179 -32.91 16.47 2.65
CA GLY A 179 -33.32 17.80 3.11
C GLY A 179 -34.33 17.77 4.26
N LEU A 180 -34.26 16.73 5.13
CA LEU A 180 -35.14 16.57 6.27
C LEU A 180 -34.76 17.56 7.36
N THR A 181 -35.69 18.35 7.79
CA THR A 181 -35.59 19.28 8.91
C THR A 181 -36.68 19.01 9.94
N TYR A 182 -36.44 19.37 11.18
CA TYR A 182 -37.41 19.35 12.25
C TYR A 182 -37.39 20.65 13.06
N LEU A 183 -38.48 20.96 13.72
CA LEU A 183 -38.55 22.10 14.62
C LEU A 183 -37.93 21.73 15.98
N ASN A 184 -36.89 22.44 16.37
CA ASN A 184 -36.30 22.31 17.68
C ASN A 184 -37.18 22.89 18.78
N LYS A 185 -36.72 22.87 20.04
CA LYS A 185 -37.47 23.41 21.20
C LYS A 185 -37.76 24.90 21.11
N ASP A 186 -37.05 25.62 20.27
CA ASP A 186 -37.16 27.08 20.08
C ASP A 186 -37.97 27.41 18.81
N ASN A 187 -38.65 26.42 18.21
CA ASN A 187 -39.38 26.51 16.95
C ASN A 187 -38.51 26.89 15.73
N GLU A 188 -37.23 26.57 15.75
CA GLU A 188 -36.34 26.78 14.63
C GLU A 188 -36.16 25.48 13.83
N ASN A 189 -36.07 25.59 12.52
CA ASN A 189 -35.74 24.46 11.66
C ASN A 189 -34.27 24.09 11.83
N THR A 190 -34.01 22.84 12.18
CA THR A 190 -32.65 22.27 12.36
C THR A 190 -32.49 21.08 11.46
#